data_f57bff0debcf6ce5ff5125cca9ba2d90
#
_entry.id   f57bff0debcf6ce5ff5125cca9ba2d90
#
_cell.length_a   1.000
_cell.length_b   1.000
_cell.length_c   1.000
_cell.angle_alpha   90.00
_cell.angle_beta   90.00
_cell.angle_gamma   90.00
#
_symmetry.space_group_name_H-M   'P 1'
#
loop_
_entity.id
_entity.type
_entity.pdbx_description
1 polymer ?
#
loop_
_entity_poly.entity_id
_entity_poly.type
_entity_poly.pdbx_seq_one_letter_code
_entity_poly.pdbx_strand_id
1 'polypeptide(L)'
;AVENLLRIDYILKQFVEHMPEPIVEDILRIAAAQLLFMDKQPDHAVVDEAVKQARAFRGEGYTALVNGALRNLIRARDDKTIAYPDPAVRPIQALAVEYSVPAPLVKRLVDDYGIEFARELLAYRPDERWETLRPNRMMMDDNQFSAYLTGRGWEHQPGPVPGSFRVRAAGDLPSDPDYRRGLFSIQGASSMLAAMAVKPPR
;
A
#
# COMPACT_ATOMS: atom_id res chain seq x y z
N ALA A 1 -6.24 -5.97 0.54
CA ALA A 1 -6.52 -6.20 1.98
C ALA A 1 -5.39 -5.68 2.87
N VAL A 2 -4.13 -6.01 2.59
CA VAL A 2 -2.99 -5.68 3.47
C VAL A 2 -2.85 -4.17 3.71
N GLU A 3 -2.93 -3.34 2.69
CA GLU A 3 -2.83 -1.88 2.81
C GLU A 3 -3.89 -1.25 3.73
N ASN A 4 -5.06 -1.88 3.84
CA ASN A 4 -6.18 -1.37 4.62
C ASN A 4 -6.48 -2.25 5.86
N LEU A 5 -5.52 -3.07 6.30
CA LEU A 5 -5.76 -4.08 7.32
C LEU A 5 -6.30 -3.49 8.63
N LEU A 6 -5.64 -2.46 9.16
CA LEU A 6 -6.06 -1.84 10.43
C LEU A 6 -7.41 -1.14 10.31
N ARG A 7 -7.69 -0.53 9.14
CA ARG A 7 -9.00 0.08 8.85
C ARG A 7 -10.09 -0.99 8.76
N ILE A 8 -9.81 -2.11 8.10
CA ILE A 8 -10.73 -3.24 7.98
C ILE A 8 -11.04 -3.81 9.38
N ASP A 9 -10.01 -4.07 10.19
CA ASP A 9 -10.17 -4.58 11.55
C ASP A 9 -10.98 -3.63 12.44
N TYR A 10 -10.75 -2.33 12.31
CA TYR A 10 -11.53 -1.31 13.02
C TYR A 10 -13.01 -1.35 12.63
N ILE A 11 -13.30 -1.51 11.34
CA ILE A 11 -14.66 -1.59 10.82
C ILE A 11 -15.32 -2.90 11.24
N LEU A 12 -14.65 -4.05 11.07
CA LEU A 12 -15.20 -5.36 11.41
C LEU A 12 -15.57 -5.49 12.89
N LYS A 13 -14.80 -4.87 13.79
CA LYS A 13 -15.12 -4.83 15.25
C LYS A 13 -16.45 -4.18 15.59
N GLN A 14 -17.08 -3.45 14.67
CA GLN A 14 -18.42 -2.89 14.88
C GLN A 14 -19.53 -3.92 14.59
N PHE A 15 -19.22 -5.00 13.89
CA PHE A 15 -20.17 -6.02 13.45
C PHE A 15 -19.90 -7.41 14.04
N VAL A 16 -18.76 -7.58 14.70
CA VAL A 16 -18.33 -8.83 15.33
C VAL A 16 -17.89 -8.51 16.76
N GLU A 17 -18.66 -8.97 17.74
CA GLU A 17 -18.40 -8.69 19.15
C GLU A 17 -17.07 -9.26 19.62
N HIS A 18 -16.78 -10.51 19.22
CA HIS A 18 -15.51 -11.19 19.48
C HIS A 18 -14.98 -11.71 18.17
N MET A 19 -13.76 -11.26 17.80
CA MET A 19 -13.12 -11.73 16.59
C MET A 19 -12.94 -13.25 16.67
N PRO A 20 -13.33 -13.99 15.63
CA PRO A 20 -13.22 -15.43 15.60
C PRO A 20 -11.76 -15.88 15.49
N GLU A 21 -11.55 -17.19 15.44
CA GLU A 21 -10.23 -17.76 15.18
C GLU A 21 -9.59 -17.24 13.88
N PRO A 22 -8.24 -17.26 13.77
CA PRO A 22 -7.50 -16.54 12.72
C PRO A 22 -7.97 -16.81 11.28
N ILE A 23 -8.31 -18.06 10.95
CA ILE A 23 -8.74 -18.39 9.58
C ILE A 23 -10.08 -17.72 9.21
N VAL A 24 -11.01 -17.65 10.16
CA VAL A 24 -12.32 -17.00 9.94
C VAL A 24 -12.17 -15.48 9.95
N GLU A 25 -11.29 -14.97 10.79
CA GLU A 25 -10.90 -13.55 10.80
C GLU A 25 -10.33 -13.13 9.44
N ASP A 26 -9.45 -13.93 8.84
CA ASP A 26 -8.87 -13.65 7.53
C ASP A 26 -9.90 -13.73 6.41
N ILE A 27 -10.85 -14.66 6.47
CA ILE A 27 -11.99 -14.71 5.54
C ILE A 27 -12.81 -13.42 5.63
N LEU A 28 -13.13 -12.96 6.83
CA LEU A 28 -13.84 -11.69 7.05
C LEU A 28 -13.06 -10.49 6.53
N ARG A 29 -11.75 -10.42 6.76
CA ARG A 29 -10.86 -9.36 6.27
C ARG A 29 -10.82 -9.30 4.75
N ILE A 30 -10.71 -10.46 4.09
CA ILE A 30 -10.68 -10.53 2.63
C ILE A 30 -12.03 -10.08 2.06
N ALA A 31 -13.13 -10.61 2.59
CA ALA A 31 -14.47 -10.23 2.15
C ALA A 31 -14.76 -8.74 2.39
N ALA A 32 -14.41 -8.20 3.56
CA ALA A 32 -14.55 -6.78 3.86
C ALA A 32 -13.71 -5.90 2.93
N ALA A 33 -12.48 -6.33 2.60
CA ALA A 33 -11.65 -5.63 1.61
C ALA A 33 -12.31 -5.56 0.24
N GLN A 34 -12.91 -6.66 -0.21
CA GLN A 34 -13.64 -6.71 -1.48
C GLN A 34 -14.87 -5.80 -1.45
N LEU A 35 -15.67 -5.86 -0.39
CA LEU A 35 -16.89 -5.06 -0.23
C LEU A 35 -16.63 -3.55 -0.11
N LEU A 36 -15.51 -3.14 0.51
CA LEU A 36 -15.23 -1.73 0.81
C LEU A 36 -14.33 -1.03 -0.21
N PHE A 37 -13.48 -1.78 -0.93
CA PHE A 37 -12.41 -1.19 -1.75
C PHE A 37 -12.33 -1.75 -3.18
N MET A 38 -13.28 -2.63 -3.60
CA MET A 38 -13.26 -3.21 -4.94
C MET A 38 -14.63 -3.06 -5.62
N ASP A 39 -14.73 -2.14 -6.57
CA ASP A 39 -16.00 -1.72 -7.20
C ASP A 39 -16.60 -2.75 -8.18
N LYS A 40 -15.88 -3.79 -8.56
CA LYS A 40 -16.30 -4.69 -9.66
C LYS A 40 -16.93 -6.00 -9.21
N GLN A 41 -17.04 -6.24 -7.91
CA GLN A 41 -17.55 -7.51 -7.39
C GLN A 41 -18.96 -7.33 -6.81
N PRO A 42 -19.94 -8.16 -7.23
CA PRO A 42 -21.29 -8.12 -6.63
C PRO A 42 -21.24 -8.54 -5.16
N ASP A 43 -21.86 -7.75 -4.29
CA ASP A 43 -21.88 -7.99 -2.84
C ASP A 43 -22.32 -9.41 -2.47
N HIS A 44 -23.37 -9.92 -3.13
CA HIS A 44 -23.88 -11.27 -2.86
C HIS A 44 -22.85 -12.36 -3.17
N ALA A 45 -22.05 -12.18 -4.23
CA ALA A 45 -21.01 -13.15 -4.60
C ALA A 45 -19.89 -13.18 -3.57
N VAL A 46 -19.49 -12.01 -3.05
CA VAL A 46 -18.48 -11.91 -1.99
C VAL A 46 -18.95 -12.60 -0.71
N VAL A 47 -20.21 -12.35 -0.30
CA VAL A 47 -20.78 -12.97 0.90
C VAL A 47 -20.89 -14.48 0.73
N ASP A 48 -21.41 -14.96 -0.39
CA ASP A 48 -21.57 -16.39 -0.67
C ASP A 48 -20.22 -17.12 -0.65
N GLU A 49 -19.20 -16.52 -1.25
CA GLU A 49 -17.85 -17.11 -1.27
C GLU A 49 -17.24 -17.16 0.13
N ALA A 50 -17.35 -16.08 0.91
CA ALA A 50 -16.88 -16.05 2.29
C ALA A 50 -17.57 -17.11 3.17
N VAL A 51 -18.87 -17.29 3.03
CA VAL A 51 -19.64 -18.33 3.75
C VAL A 51 -19.20 -19.73 3.32
N LYS A 52 -18.98 -19.97 2.02
CA LYS A 52 -18.45 -21.27 1.52
C LYS A 52 -17.05 -21.56 2.10
N GLN A 53 -16.16 -20.58 2.13
CA GLN A 53 -14.85 -20.73 2.71
C GLN A 53 -14.92 -21.03 4.20
N ALA A 54 -15.73 -20.29 4.97
CA ALA A 54 -15.93 -20.55 6.39
C ALA A 54 -16.42 -21.98 6.64
N ARG A 55 -17.41 -22.45 5.84
CA ARG A 55 -17.92 -23.83 5.90
C ARG A 55 -16.83 -24.86 5.57
N ALA A 56 -16.04 -24.63 4.52
CA ALA A 56 -15.01 -25.55 4.09
C ALA A 56 -13.89 -25.71 5.13
N PHE A 57 -13.50 -24.64 5.80
CA PHE A 57 -12.39 -24.65 6.75
C PHE A 57 -12.80 -25.00 8.19
N ARG A 58 -14.05 -24.68 8.59
CA ARG A 58 -14.49 -24.77 10.00
C ARG A 58 -15.91 -25.33 10.16
N GLY A 59 -16.50 -25.89 9.12
CA GLY A 59 -17.85 -26.44 9.15
C GLY A 59 -18.93 -25.36 9.30
N GLU A 60 -20.13 -25.78 9.70
CA GLU A 60 -21.30 -24.88 9.74
C GLU A 60 -21.25 -23.83 10.87
N GLY A 61 -20.39 -24.02 11.88
CA GLY A 61 -20.41 -23.19 13.10
C GLY A 61 -20.20 -21.69 12.87
N TYR A 62 -19.44 -21.31 11.85
CA TYR A 62 -19.14 -19.91 11.56
C TYR A 62 -19.93 -19.31 10.41
N THR A 63 -20.72 -20.10 9.69
CA THR A 63 -21.46 -19.61 8.50
C THR A 63 -22.45 -18.51 8.83
N ALA A 64 -23.17 -18.63 9.93
CA ALA A 64 -24.13 -17.63 10.38
C ALA A 64 -23.44 -16.32 10.81
N LEU A 65 -22.32 -16.42 11.52
CA LEU A 65 -21.51 -15.26 11.96
C LEU A 65 -20.96 -14.51 10.73
N VAL A 66 -20.31 -15.20 9.80
CA VAL A 66 -19.72 -14.59 8.59
C VAL A 66 -20.81 -13.93 7.74
N ASN A 67 -21.92 -14.64 7.47
CA ASN A 67 -23.04 -14.07 6.71
C ASN A 67 -23.64 -12.83 7.40
N GLY A 68 -23.88 -12.92 8.71
CA GLY A 68 -24.47 -11.82 9.49
C GLY A 68 -23.56 -10.58 9.52
N ALA A 69 -22.28 -10.77 9.84
CA ALA A 69 -21.30 -9.69 9.89
C ALA A 69 -21.16 -8.96 8.54
N LEU A 70 -21.01 -9.71 7.44
CA LEU A 70 -20.84 -9.11 6.11
C LEU A 70 -22.11 -8.42 5.61
N ARG A 71 -23.31 -8.96 5.87
CA ARG A 71 -24.57 -8.29 5.53
C ARG A 71 -24.80 -7.01 6.32
N ASN A 72 -24.42 -6.99 7.60
CA ASN A 72 -24.48 -5.79 8.43
C ASN A 72 -23.47 -4.74 7.93
N LEU A 73 -22.26 -5.16 7.55
CA LEU A 73 -21.25 -4.29 6.94
C LEU A 73 -21.78 -3.65 5.65
N ILE A 74 -22.39 -4.43 4.75
CA ILE A 74 -22.96 -3.92 3.50
C ILE A 74 -24.02 -2.86 3.81
N ARG A 75 -24.97 -3.16 4.72
CA ARG A 75 -26.01 -2.21 5.13
C ARG A 75 -25.40 -0.92 5.70
N ALA A 76 -24.44 -1.04 6.62
CA ALA A 76 -23.80 0.13 7.21
C ALA A 76 -23.00 0.96 6.20
N ARG A 77 -22.38 0.32 5.19
CA ARG A 77 -21.72 1.01 4.07
C ARG A 77 -22.75 1.80 3.24
N ASP A 78 -23.83 1.16 2.84
CA ASP A 78 -24.86 1.75 1.98
C ASP A 78 -25.61 2.88 2.70
N ASP A 79 -25.92 2.71 3.97
CA ASP A 79 -26.55 3.70 4.84
C ASP A 79 -25.57 4.78 5.33
N LYS A 80 -24.25 4.63 5.05
CA LYS A 80 -23.18 5.52 5.51
C LYS A 80 -23.11 5.65 7.04
N THR A 81 -23.39 4.57 7.75
CA THR A 81 -23.45 4.51 9.22
C THR A 81 -22.21 3.85 9.85
N ILE A 82 -21.21 3.48 9.05
CA ILE A 82 -19.93 2.99 9.59
C ILE A 82 -19.32 4.11 10.46
N ALA A 83 -19.11 3.82 11.75
CA ALA A 83 -18.53 4.78 12.67
C ALA A 83 -17.01 4.89 12.47
N TYR A 84 -16.52 6.12 12.40
CA TYR A 84 -15.10 6.44 12.38
C TYR A 84 -14.72 7.32 13.57
N PRO A 85 -13.47 7.31 14.04
CA PRO A 85 -13.04 8.22 15.09
C PRO A 85 -13.18 9.68 14.65
N ASP A 86 -13.79 10.51 15.51
CA ASP A 86 -13.91 11.95 15.25
C ASP A 86 -12.51 12.58 15.24
N PRO A 87 -12.08 13.21 14.12
CA PRO A 87 -10.79 13.87 14.03
C PRO A 87 -10.60 15.03 15.03
N ALA A 88 -11.69 15.69 15.45
CA ALA A 88 -11.63 16.77 16.42
C ALA A 88 -11.37 16.26 17.85
N VAL A 89 -11.82 15.04 18.16
CA VAL A 89 -11.70 14.45 19.52
C VAL A 89 -10.52 13.48 19.61
N ARG A 90 -10.28 12.70 18.55
CA ARG A 90 -9.26 11.65 18.50
C ARG A 90 -8.43 11.69 17.22
N PRO A 91 -7.68 12.80 17.00
CA PRO A 91 -6.99 13.03 15.72
C PRO A 91 -5.98 11.93 15.35
N ILE A 92 -5.22 11.43 16.32
CA ILE A 92 -4.25 10.34 16.08
C ILE A 92 -4.97 9.07 15.63
N GLN A 93 -6.07 8.74 16.29
CA GLN A 93 -6.83 7.53 15.96
C GLN A 93 -7.57 7.66 14.63
N ALA A 94 -8.08 8.86 14.33
CA ALA A 94 -8.70 9.15 13.05
C ALA A 94 -7.71 8.92 11.90
N LEU A 95 -6.52 9.49 11.97
CA LEU A 95 -5.47 9.28 10.98
C LEU A 95 -5.02 7.80 10.91
N ALA A 96 -4.88 7.13 12.06
CA ALA A 96 -4.49 5.73 12.11
C ALA A 96 -5.49 4.81 11.38
N VAL A 97 -6.78 5.05 11.56
CA VAL A 97 -7.83 4.29 10.89
C VAL A 97 -7.95 4.69 9.42
N GLU A 98 -7.94 5.98 9.12
CA GLU A 98 -8.06 6.52 7.76
C GLU A 98 -6.98 5.98 6.82
N TYR A 99 -5.72 6.02 7.28
CA TYR A 99 -4.56 5.60 6.48
C TYR A 99 -4.08 4.17 6.77
N SER A 100 -4.78 3.45 7.66
CA SER A 100 -4.42 2.07 8.06
C SER A 100 -2.99 1.95 8.58
N VAL A 101 -2.57 2.89 9.43
CA VAL A 101 -1.23 2.98 10.00
C VAL A 101 -1.31 2.82 11.53
N PRO A 102 -0.37 2.11 12.18
CA PRO A 102 -0.39 1.96 13.64
C PRO A 102 -0.42 3.31 14.37
N ALA A 103 -1.34 3.47 15.34
CA ALA A 103 -1.50 4.72 16.09
C ALA A 103 -0.21 5.23 16.77
N PRO A 104 0.69 4.38 17.30
CA PRO A 104 1.97 4.84 17.84
C PRO A 104 2.86 5.50 16.79
N LEU A 105 2.86 5.01 15.53
CA LEU A 105 3.62 5.62 14.44
C LEU A 105 3.00 6.97 14.03
N VAL A 106 1.67 7.03 13.91
CA VAL A 106 0.97 8.31 13.65
C VAL A 106 1.28 9.31 14.75
N LYS A 107 1.21 8.90 16.02
CA LYS A 107 1.55 9.77 17.16
C LYS A 107 2.97 10.32 17.03
N ARG A 108 3.94 9.47 16.70
CA ARG A 108 5.34 9.89 16.52
C ARG A 108 5.48 10.93 15.40
N LEU A 109 4.83 10.70 14.26
CA LEU A 109 4.84 11.65 13.15
C LEU A 109 4.24 13.02 13.55
N VAL A 110 3.15 12.99 14.29
CA VAL A 110 2.49 14.23 14.78
C VAL A 110 3.36 14.94 15.80
N ASP A 111 3.99 14.24 16.73
CA ASP A 111 4.87 14.81 17.74
C ASP A 111 6.13 15.45 17.10
N ASP A 112 6.70 14.83 16.06
CA ASP A 112 7.94 15.27 15.43
C ASP A 112 7.71 16.39 14.37
N TYR A 113 6.57 16.37 13.64
CA TYR A 113 6.36 17.22 12.45
C TYR A 113 5.03 18.00 12.46
N GLY A 114 4.17 17.78 13.42
CA GLY A 114 2.84 18.36 13.46
C GLY A 114 1.79 17.58 12.65
N ILE A 115 0.52 17.86 12.95
CA ILE A 115 -0.59 17.06 12.41
C ILE A 115 -0.81 17.24 10.91
N GLU A 116 -0.61 18.46 10.39
CA GLU A 116 -0.83 18.76 8.97
C GLU A 116 0.20 18.04 8.11
N PHE A 117 1.49 18.11 8.47
CA PHE A 117 2.54 17.38 7.77
C PHE A 117 2.35 15.86 7.88
N ALA A 118 1.97 15.36 9.06
CA ALA A 118 1.69 13.93 9.25
C ALA A 118 0.55 13.48 8.32
N ARG A 119 -0.50 14.27 8.17
CA ARG A 119 -1.62 14.00 7.25
C ARG A 119 -1.15 13.95 5.80
N GLU A 120 -0.41 14.96 5.36
CA GLU A 120 0.13 15.01 3.99
C GLU A 120 1.03 13.83 3.68
N LEU A 121 1.92 13.48 4.62
CA LEU A 121 2.81 12.33 4.49
C LEU A 121 2.04 11.00 4.41
N LEU A 122 1.03 10.81 5.25
CA LEU A 122 0.21 9.60 5.26
C LEU A 122 -0.69 9.49 4.02
N ALA A 123 -1.12 10.63 3.49
CA ALA A 123 -1.91 10.70 2.25
C ALA A 123 -1.05 10.50 0.99
N TYR A 124 0.27 10.71 1.09
CA TYR A 124 1.16 10.60 -0.06
C TYR A 124 1.12 9.21 -0.68
N ARG A 125 0.86 9.18 -1.98
CA ARG A 125 0.95 7.96 -2.80
C ARG A 125 1.95 8.23 -3.91
N PRO A 126 3.11 7.55 -3.91
CA PRO A 126 4.07 7.68 -5.00
C PRO A 126 3.42 7.26 -6.32
N ASP A 127 3.82 7.89 -7.41
CA ASP A 127 3.48 7.38 -8.73
C ASP A 127 4.31 6.12 -8.99
N GLU A 128 3.70 4.97 -8.78
CA GLU A 128 4.33 3.64 -8.88
C GLU A 128 4.90 3.33 -10.27
N ARG A 129 4.53 4.13 -11.27
CA ARG A 129 5.04 3.95 -12.64
C ARG A 129 6.45 4.51 -12.84
N TRP A 130 6.97 5.27 -11.88
CA TRP A 130 8.30 5.85 -11.96
C TRP A 130 9.30 5.10 -11.10
N GLU A 131 10.29 4.49 -11.76
CA GLU A 131 11.44 3.90 -11.11
C GLU A 131 12.62 4.87 -11.10
N THR A 132 13.47 4.78 -10.09
CA THR A 132 14.71 5.56 -10.08
C THR A 132 15.86 4.65 -10.45
N LEU A 133 16.50 4.98 -11.58
CA LEU A 133 17.65 4.25 -12.10
C LEU A 133 18.93 5.05 -11.92
N ARG A 134 20.02 4.35 -11.66
CA ARG A 134 21.37 4.89 -11.64
C ARG A 134 22.22 4.19 -12.71
N PRO A 135 22.77 4.92 -13.69
CA PRO A 135 23.69 4.35 -14.68
C PRO A 135 24.97 3.86 -14.01
N ASN A 136 25.57 2.82 -14.57
CA ASN A 136 26.92 2.41 -14.24
C ASN A 136 27.92 3.35 -14.96
N ARG A 137 28.44 4.31 -14.23
CA ARG A 137 29.34 5.33 -14.78
C ARG A 137 30.71 4.80 -15.26
N MET A 138 31.02 3.55 -14.98
CA MET A 138 32.17 2.88 -15.58
C MET A 138 31.90 2.43 -17.03
N MET A 139 30.62 2.35 -17.42
CA MET A 139 30.19 1.86 -18.74
C MET A 139 29.63 2.98 -19.62
N MET A 140 28.96 3.97 -19.05
CA MET A 140 28.36 5.09 -19.78
C MET A 140 28.21 6.32 -18.89
N ASP A 141 28.32 7.50 -19.47
CA ASP A 141 28.01 8.77 -18.83
C ASP A 141 26.49 9.07 -18.81
N ASP A 142 26.10 10.16 -18.14
CA ASP A 142 24.71 10.54 -17.98
C ASP A 142 24.01 10.86 -19.33
N ASN A 143 24.74 11.45 -20.30
CA ASN A 143 24.20 11.76 -21.63
C ASN A 143 24.01 10.50 -22.47
N GLN A 144 24.97 9.58 -22.42
CA GLN A 144 24.88 8.28 -23.07
C GLN A 144 23.73 7.46 -22.49
N PHE A 145 23.51 7.51 -21.18
CA PHE A 145 22.40 6.82 -20.54
C PHE A 145 21.05 7.43 -20.93
N SER A 146 20.95 8.77 -21.00
CA SER A 146 19.72 9.42 -21.50
C SER A 146 19.40 9.01 -22.95
N ALA A 147 20.42 9.00 -23.82
CA ALA A 147 20.25 8.53 -25.20
C ALA A 147 19.84 7.05 -25.28
N TYR A 148 20.43 6.21 -24.42
CA TYR A 148 20.05 4.80 -24.28
C TYR A 148 18.57 4.63 -23.87
N LEU A 149 18.10 5.39 -22.87
CA LEU A 149 16.69 5.35 -22.43
C LEU A 149 15.75 5.80 -23.55
N THR A 150 16.12 6.86 -24.27
CA THR A 150 15.38 7.32 -25.47
C THR A 150 15.30 6.23 -26.52
N GLY A 151 16.41 5.56 -26.82
CA GLY A 151 16.48 4.46 -27.79
C GLY A 151 15.62 3.25 -27.41
N ARG A 152 15.40 3.05 -26.10
CA ARG A 152 14.49 2.03 -25.55
C ARG A 152 13.01 2.46 -25.60
N GLY A 153 12.71 3.69 -25.94
CA GLY A 153 11.36 4.25 -25.87
C GLY A 153 10.86 4.45 -24.45
N TRP A 154 11.76 4.50 -23.46
CA TRP A 154 11.40 4.70 -22.07
C TRP A 154 11.29 6.19 -21.75
N GLU A 155 10.12 6.60 -21.26
CA GLU A 155 9.92 7.96 -20.74
C GLU A 155 10.86 8.19 -19.55
N HIS A 156 11.65 9.28 -19.57
CA HIS A 156 12.61 9.54 -18.53
C HIS A 156 12.83 11.03 -18.28
N GLN A 157 13.29 11.34 -17.08
CA GLN A 157 13.67 12.69 -16.65
C GLN A 157 14.80 12.61 -15.61
N PRO A 158 15.51 13.71 -15.36
CA PRO A 158 16.50 13.75 -14.27
C PRO A 158 15.90 13.31 -12.96
N GLY A 159 16.60 12.47 -12.23
CA GLY A 159 16.19 12.01 -10.91
C GLY A 159 16.47 13.03 -9.80
N PRO A 160 16.02 12.74 -8.57
CA PRO A 160 16.16 13.67 -7.44
C PRO A 160 17.61 13.76 -6.90
N VAL A 161 18.49 12.86 -7.34
CA VAL A 161 19.92 12.85 -6.98
C VAL A 161 20.74 13.03 -8.25
N PRO A 162 21.79 13.89 -8.26
CA PRO A 162 22.64 14.05 -9.44
C PRO A 162 23.16 12.73 -9.99
N GLY A 163 22.97 12.51 -11.29
CA GLY A 163 23.33 11.26 -11.98
C GLY A 163 22.36 10.12 -11.76
N SER A 164 21.16 10.40 -11.29
CA SER A 164 20.04 9.46 -11.31
C SER A 164 18.98 9.90 -12.32
N PHE A 165 18.16 8.95 -12.75
CA PHE A 165 17.07 9.16 -13.70
C PHE A 165 15.80 8.56 -13.16
N ARG A 166 14.70 9.31 -13.21
CA ARG A 166 13.37 8.75 -13.05
C ARG A 166 12.93 8.22 -14.40
N VAL A 167 12.50 6.97 -14.44
CA VAL A 167 12.19 6.26 -15.69
C VAL A 167 10.84 5.58 -15.55
N ARG A 168 10.02 5.68 -16.58
CA ARG A 168 8.81 4.90 -16.73
C ARG A 168 9.08 3.82 -17.77
N ALA A 169 9.57 2.67 -17.29
CA ALA A 169 9.94 1.55 -18.15
C ALA A 169 8.72 0.69 -18.52
N ALA A 170 8.81 0.08 -19.69
CA ALA A 170 7.89 -0.98 -20.08
C ALA A 170 8.48 -2.33 -19.65
N GLY A 171 7.80 -3.02 -18.73
CA GLY A 171 8.15 -4.38 -18.31
C GLY A 171 8.85 -4.49 -16.96
N ASP A 172 9.31 -5.70 -16.68
CA ASP A 172 9.97 -6.08 -15.43
C ASP A 172 11.47 -5.77 -15.49
N LEU A 173 11.88 -4.65 -14.88
CA LEU A 173 13.28 -4.20 -14.85
C LEU A 173 14.25 -5.23 -14.27
N PRO A 174 13.96 -5.98 -13.17
CA PRO A 174 14.82 -7.04 -12.67
C PRO A 174 15.12 -8.15 -13.68
N SER A 175 14.22 -8.38 -14.64
CA SER A 175 14.40 -9.36 -15.71
C SER A 175 15.10 -8.81 -16.94
N ASP A 176 15.34 -7.49 -16.99
CA ASP A 176 15.98 -6.83 -18.13
C ASP A 176 17.45 -7.31 -18.30
N PRO A 177 17.88 -7.70 -19.53
CA PRO A 177 19.23 -8.16 -19.78
C PRO A 177 20.32 -7.12 -19.46
N ASP A 178 20.05 -5.83 -19.65
CA ASP A 178 21.00 -4.75 -19.41
C ASP A 178 21.12 -4.46 -17.90
N TYR A 179 20.03 -4.59 -17.14
CA TYR A 179 20.08 -4.58 -15.69
C TYR A 179 20.96 -5.73 -15.15
N ARG A 180 20.74 -6.96 -15.67
CA ARG A 180 21.52 -8.14 -15.26
C ARG A 180 23.01 -8.04 -15.65
N ARG A 181 23.34 -7.34 -16.72
CA ARG A 181 24.72 -7.04 -17.11
C ARG A 181 25.33 -5.88 -16.30
N GLY A 182 24.56 -5.25 -15.43
CA GLY A 182 25.02 -4.16 -14.59
C GLY A 182 25.18 -2.82 -15.31
N LEU A 183 24.48 -2.59 -16.41
CA LEU A 183 24.50 -1.33 -17.16
C LEU A 183 23.87 -0.20 -16.34
N PHE A 184 22.88 -0.53 -15.56
CA PHE A 184 22.22 0.36 -14.59
C PHE A 184 21.75 -0.43 -13.37
N SER A 185 21.45 0.28 -12.30
CA SER A 185 20.83 -0.28 -11.08
C SER A 185 19.51 0.43 -10.76
N ILE A 186 18.55 -0.30 -10.22
CA ILE A 186 17.36 0.26 -9.59
C ILE A 186 17.76 0.69 -8.18
N GLN A 187 17.72 1.98 -7.90
CA GLN A 187 18.17 2.49 -6.61
C GLN A 187 17.37 3.73 -6.20
N GLY A 188 16.75 3.69 -5.04
CA GLY A 188 16.01 4.82 -4.49
C GLY A 188 16.93 5.99 -4.11
N ALA A 189 16.40 7.21 -4.18
CA ALA A 189 17.13 8.44 -3.89
C ALA A 189 17.76 8.44 -2.49
N SER A 190 17.05 7.98 -1.46
CA SER A 190 17.54 7.90 -0.08
C SER A 190 18.80 7.02 0.05
N SER A 191 18.85 5.87 -0.64
CA SER A 191 20.01 4.99 -0.65
C SER A 191 21.20 5.64 -1.35
N MET A 192 20.96 6.42 -2.43
CA MET A 192 22.02 7.18 -3.09
C MET A 192 22.56 8.31 -2.20
N LEU A 193 21.68 9.04 -1.53
CA LEU A 193 22.07 10.11 -0.59
C LEU A 193 22.87 9.55 0.58
N ALA A 194 22.49 8.40 1.14
CA ALA A 194 23.26 7.74 2.19
C ALA A 194 24.69 7.38 1.72
N ALA A 195 24.82 6.81 0.53
CA ALA A 195 26.13 6.49 -0.06
C ALA A 195 26.97 7.74 -0.32
N MET A 196 26.35 8.85 -0.77
CA MET A 196 27.05 10.13 -0.99
C MET A 196 27.49 10.78 0.33
N ALA A 197 26.73 10.63 1.41
CA ALA A 197 27.06 11.16 2.73
C ALA A 197 28.32 10.52 3.32
N VAL A 198 28.59 9.25 3.00
CA VAL A 198 29.81 8.54 3.45
C VAL A 198 31.08 9.11 2.82
N LYS A 199 30.99 9.80 1.66
CA LYS A 199 32.13 10.38 0.92
C LYS A 199 33.31 9.40 0.82
N PRO A 200 33.14 8.23 0.16
CA PRO A 200 34.22 7.27 0.04
C PRO A 200 35.44 7.94 -0.62
N PRO A 201 36.68 7.63 -0.19
CA PRO A 201 37.86 8.15 -0.82
C PRO A 201 37.89 7.77 -2.31
N ARG A 202 38.38 8.69 -3.15
CA ARG A 202 38.51 8.48 -4.59
C ARG A 202 39.69 7.55 -4.89
#